data_0fc54ccd9e5b9408c9090d5f16a61d1d
#
_entry.id   0fc54ccd9e5b9408c9090d5f16a61d1d
#
_cell.length_a   1.000
_cell.length_b   1.000
_cell.length_c   1.000
_cell.angle_alpha   90.00
_cell.angle_beta   90.00
_cell.angle_gamma   90.00
#
_symmetry.space_group_name_H-M   'P 1'
#
loop_
_entity.id
_entity.type
_entity.pdbx_description
1 polymer ?
#
loop_
_entity_poly.entity_id
_entity_poly.type
_entity_poly.pdbx_seq_one_letter_code
_entity_poly.pdbx_strand_id
1 'polypeptide(L)'
;MGRARALAFTSLGHFANDGSVFLLPLIVDLLGNQHGATHFEQSILLFLFYFSSMVSSVFVGRRADRTGAPGVLMAVGIACLGVGLIGFFATMVYTTGTELFTLALLFDFVMGFGSAFYHPLGGSILQASFDRDNTGRALGLNGALGSVGRALYPLIYAAAVLVVTIPDSVATFGLVGVVAAVLIWVGLGAARTGKKQEGPEGQSLRRSLTKPMVILMIITFIRSAAIFGVAAYVQIFLTAQRGTGVGSLLGVLTAVYFAPAIVGQPLFGWLMDRVDHRLVMAVSAAGASASIVGFVSAGGAVSYAFLSLFGFFAYTGFPVLLSLAADYAPAGASSLGNSLVWGLGTTGGNALGPLIVYALVLNDYGKLGVTFEYMAILALVSAVGAVLIPKPKERKAIPGQR
;
A
#
# COMPACT_ATOMS: atom_id res chain seq x y z
N MET A 1 1.41 18.72 -18.33
CA MET A 1 1.60 19.04 -16.89
C MET A 1 3.10 19.09 -16.60
N GLY A 2 3.58 20.07 -15.80
CA GLY A 2 5.00 20.13 -15.42
C GLY A 2 5.38 18.99 -14.47
N ARG A 3 6.60 18.41 -14.66
CA ARG A 3 7.11 17.28 -13.86
C ARG A 3 7.09 17.55 -12.34
N ALA A 4 7.55 18.75 -11.94
CA ALA A 4 7.57 19.14 -10.52
C ALA A 4 6.16 19.17 -9.89
N ARG A 5 5.17 19.70 -10.62
CA ARG A 5 3.76 19.73 -10.16
C ARG A 5 3.19 18.32 -10.04
N ALA A 6 3.44 17.46 -11.03
CA ALA A 6 3.03 16.06 -10.99
C ALA A 6 3.60 15.35 -9.75
N LEU A 7 4.92 15.46 -9.54
CA LEU A 7 5.60 14.84 -8.42
C LEU A 7 5.12 15.38 -7.07
N ALA A 8 5.02 16.70 -6.90
CA ALA A 8 4.63 17.32 -5.64
C ALA A 8 3.24 16.87 -5.18
N PHE A 9 2.22 16.96 -6.05
CA PHE A 9 0.85 16.65 -5.66
C PHE A 9 0.55 15.14 -5.63
N THR A 10 1.22 14.32 -6.44
CA THR A 10 1.14 12.86 -6.24
C THR A 10 1.86 12.44 -4.97
N SER A 11 2.97 13.09 -4.58
CA SER A 11 3.65 12.82 -3.32
C SER A 11 2.81 13.22 -2.09
N LEU A 12 2.10 14.36 -2.15
CA LEU A 12 1.12 14.72 -1.13
C LEU A 12 0.02 13.65 -1.01
N GLY A 13 -0.48 13.17 -2.16
CA GLY A 13 -1.45 12.07 -2.19
C GLY A 13 -0.91 10.79 -1.59
N HIS A 14 0.36 10.42 -1.85
CA HIS A 14 1.00 9.24 -1.28
C HIS A 14 1.17 9.34 0.23
N PHE A 15 1.66 10.48 0.70
CA PHE A 15 1.80 10.77 2.11
C PHE A 15 0.46 10.64 2.85
N ALA A 16 -0.60 11.27 2.34
CA ALA A 16 -1.92 11.23 2.95
C ALA A 16 -2.58 9.85 2.87
N ASN A 17 -2.45 9.15 1.72
CA ASN A 17 -2.99 7.80 1.55
C ASN A 17 -2.36 6.82 2.53
N ASP A 18 -1.02 6.71 2.49
CA ASP A 18 -0.30 5.72 3.28
C ASP A 18 -0.36 6.05 4.78
N GLY A 19 -0.29 7.33 5.13
CA GLY A 19 -0.51 7.76 6.51
C GLY A 19 -1.88 7.31 7.05
N SER A 20 -2.95 7.56 6.31
CA SER A 20 -4.31 7.17 6.70
C SER A 20 -4.49 5.65 6.78
N VAL A 21 -3.97 4.91 5.79
CA VAL A 21 -4.05 3.44 5.76
C VAL A 21 -3.36 2.81 6.96
N PHE A 22 -2.20 3.32 7.37
CA PHE A 22 -1.44 2.76 8.49
C PHE A 22 -1.90 3.25 9.88
N LEU A 23 -2.87 4.18 9.95
CA LEU A 23 -3.64 4.45 11.16
C LEU A 23 -4.73 3.41 11.41
N LEU A 24 -5.25 2.75 10.38
CA LEU A 24 -6.36 1.81 10.52
C LEU A 24 -6.10 0.69 11.54
N PRO A 25 -4.94 -0.01 11.55
CA PRO A 25 -4.67 -1.03 12.56
C PRO A 25 -4.71 -0.48 14.00
N LEU A 26 -4.28 0.76 14.22
CA LEU A 26 -4.36 1.41 15.54
C LEU A 26 -5.82 1.70 15.92
N ILE A 27 -6.65 2.17 14.98
CA ILE A 27 -8.08 2.41 15.21
C ILE A 27 -8.78 1.10 15.53
N VAL A 28 -8.48 0.03 14.79
CA VAL A 28 -9.06 -1.30 15.02
C VAL A 28 -8.67 -1.86 16.38
N ASP A 29 -7.42 -1.69 16.82
CA ASP A 29 -6.95 -2.06 18.16
C ASP A 29 -7.68 -1.27 19.26
N LEU A 30 -7.89 0.03 19.05
CA LEU A 30 -8.68 0.87 19.96
C LEU A 30 -10.14 0.42 20.09
N LEU A 31 -10.78 0.06 18.98
CA LEU A 31 -12.14 -0.49 19.00
C LEU A 31 -12.20 -1.77 19.85
N GLY A 32 -11.17 -2.62 19.79
CA GLY A 32 -11.03 -3.79 20.66
C GLY A 32 -10.86 -3.42 22.11
N ASN A 33 -9.86 -2.62 22.43
CA ASN A 33 -9.45 -2.35 23.81
C ASN A 33 -10.41 -1.40 24.58
N GLN A 34 -11.06 -0.45 23.90
CA GLN A 34 -11.88 0.58 24.54
C GLN A 34 -13.38 0.41 24.29
N HIS A 35 -13.77 -0.23 23.20
CA HIS A 35 -15.17 -0.38 22.81
C HIS A 35 -15.63 -1.84 22.74
N GLY A 36 -14.76 -2.79 23.12
CA GLY A 36 -15.10 -4.21 23.25
C GLY A 36 -15.28 -4.95 21.92
N ALA A 37 -14.73 -4.43 20.81
CA ALA A 37 -14.74 -5.16 19.55
C ALA A 37 -13.96 -6.48 19.69
N THR A 38 -14.58 -7.57 19.28
CA THR A 38 -13.98 -8.90 19.31
C THR A 38 -12.82 -9.03 18.30
N HIS A 39 -11.93 -10.00 18.50
CA HIS A 39 -10.86 -10.29 17.54
C HIS A 39 -11.39 -10.62 16.14
N PHE A 40 -12.57 -11.23 16.06
CA PHE A 40 -13.24 -11.47 14.78
C PHE A 40 -13.66 -10.16 14.12
N GLU A 41 -14.32 -9.27 14.86
CA GLU A 41 -14.73 -7.94 14.34
C GLU A 41 -13.54 -7.10 13.90
N GLN A 42 -12.45 -7.10 14.66
CA GLN A 42 -11.19 -6.45 14.27
C GLN A 42 -10.64 -7.01 12.96
N SER A 43 -10.64 -8.34 12.80
CA SER A 43 -10.17 -9.01 11.60
C SER A 43 -11.04 -8.72 10.37
N ILE A 44 -12.35 -8.64 10.56
CA ILE A 44 -13.32 -8.29 9.51
C ILE A 44 -13.11 -6.85 9.03
N LEU A 45 -12.84 -5.90 9.92
CA LEU A 45 -12.52 -4.51 9.53
C LEU A 45 -11.28 -4.49 8.64
N LEU A 46 -10.16 -5.08 9.08
CA LEU A 46 -8.94 -5.12 8.26
C LEU A 46 -9.16 -5.82 6.91
N PHE A 47 -9.89 -6.92 6.89
CA PHE A 47 -10.24 -7.62 5.65
C PHE A 47 -11.10 -6.73 4.73
N LEU A 48 -12.16 -6.12 5.24
CA LEU A 48 -13.11 -5.33 4.47
C LEU A 48 -12.44 -4.13 3.82
N PHE A 49 -11.55 -3.44 4.54
CA PHE A 49 -10.76 -2.35 4.00
C PHE A 49 -9.99 -2.77 2.73
N TYR A 50 -9.17 -3.81 2.83
CA TYR A 50 -8.37 -4.25 1.69
C TYR A 50 -9.21 -4.91 0.60
N PHE A 51 -10.28 -5.62 0.95
CA PHE A 51 -11.21 -6.21 0.00
C PHE A 51 -11.96 -5.15 -0.81
N SER A 52 -12.50 -4.12 -0.16
CA SER A 52 -13.18 -3.01 -0.84
C SER A 52 -12.21 -2.23 -1.74
N SER A 53 -10.99 -2.01 -1.31
CA SER A 53 -9.93 -1.41 -2.11
C SER A 53 -9.57 -2.26 -3.33
N MET A 54 -9.40 -3.56 -3.16
CA MET A 54 -9.12 -4.50 -4.25
C MET A 54 -10.21 -4.47 -5.33
N VAL A 55 -11.46 -4.63 -4.93
CA VAL A 55 -12.60 -4.66 -5.87
C VAL A 55 -12.74 -3.32 -6.59
N SER A 56 -12.62 -2.22 -5.88
CA SER A 56 -12.81 -0.87 -6.44
C SER A 56 -11.69 -0.45 -7.39
N SER A 57 -10.46 -0.91 -7.19
CA SER A 57 -9.29 -0.44 -7.94
C SER A 57 -9.40 -0.65 -9.46
N VAL A 58 -9.97 -1.76 -9.90
CA VAL A 58 -10.15 -2.07 -11.33
C VAL A 58 -11.14 -1.09 -11.99
N PHE A 59 -12.23 -0.76 -11.28
CA PHE A 59 -13.21 0.23 -11.76
C PHE A 59 -12.59 1.63 -11.84
N VAL A 60 -11.81 1.99 -10.82
CA VAL A 60 -11.08 3.25 -10.75
C VAL A 60 -10.10 3.40 -11.90
N GLY A 61 -9.26 2.39 -12.15
CA GLY A 61 -8.29 2.41 -13.24
C GLY A 61 -8.96 2.55 -14.62
N ARG A 62 -10.01 1.76 -14.87
CA ARG A 62 -10.80 1.87 -16.12
C ARG A 62 -11.45 3.25 -16.27
N ARG A 63 -12.00 3.79 -15.18
CA ARG A 63 -12.62 5.12 -15.21
C ARG A 63 -11.60 6.19 -15.52
N ALA A 64 -10.42 6.12 -14.91
CA ALA A 64 -9.32 7.07 -15.14
C ALA A 64 -8.84 7.06 -16.59
N ASP A 65 -8.58 5.88 -17.15
CA ASP A 65 -8.14 5.74 -18.54
C ASP A 65 -9.21 6.24 -19.53
N ARG A 66 -10.51 6.03 -19.24
CA ARG A 66 -11.61 6.54 -20.06
C ARG A 66 -11.77 8.05 -19.99
N THR A 67 -11.65 8.63 -18.81
CA THR A 67 -11.87 10.08 -18.62
C THR A 67 -10.61 10.89 -18.91
N GLY A 68 -9.43 10.26 -18.86
CA GLY A 68 -8.14 10.94 -18.94
C GLY A 68 -7.93 11.96 -17.80
N ALA A 69 -8.67 11.84 -16.69
CA ALA A 69 -8.69 12.78 -15.56
C ALA A 69 -8.31 12.09 -14.22
N PRO A 70 -7.14 11.43 -14.12
CA PRO A 70 -6.74 10.70 -12.92
C PRO A 70 -6.58 11.61 -11.70
N GLY A 71 -6.23 12.89 -11.88
CA GLY A 71 -6.03 13.83 -10.78
C GLY A 71 -7.31 14.11 -9.99
N VAL A 72 -8.46 14.27 -10.66
CA VAL A 72 -9.77 14.45 -10.01
C VAL A 72 -10.14 13.20 -9.21
N LEU A 73 -10.00 12.03 -9.83
CA LEU A 73 -10.32 10.77 -9.18
C LEU A 73 -9.43 10.51 -7.96
N MET A 74 -8.13 10.83 -8.05
CA MET A 74 -7.21 10.71 -6.92
C MET A 74 -7.63 11.61 -5.75
N ALA A 75 -8.05 12.84 -6.03
CA ALA A 75 -8.57 13.75 -5.00
C ALA A 75 -9.84 13.19 -4.31
N VAL A 76 -10.76 12.58 -5.09
CA VAL A 76 -11.94 11.89 -4.53
C VAL A 76 -11.52 10.76 -3.60
N GLY A 77 -10.55 9.92 -4.01
CA GLY A 77 -10.06 8.82 -3.16
C GLY A 77 -9.48 9.31 -1.84
N ILE A 78 -8.64 10.34 -1.87
CA ILE A 78 -8.06 10.94 -0.64
C ILE A 78 -9.15 11.59 0.24
N ALA A 79 -10.17 12.21 -0.36
CA ALA A 79 -11.31 12.73 0.38
C ALA A 79 -12.09 11.61 1.09
N CYS A 80 -12.31 10.46 0.44
CA CYS A 80 -12.95 9.30 1.06
C CYS A 80 -12.15 8.78 2.27
N LEU A 81 -10.82 8.75 2.20
CA LEU A 81 -9.98 8.40 3.36
C LEU A 81 -10.19 9.38 4.51
N GLY A 82 -10.17 10.69 4.23
CA GLY A 82 -10.40 11.71 5.25
C GLY A 82 -11.81 11.62 5.87
N VAL A 83 -12.84 11.45 5.05
CA VAL A 83 -14.24 11.28 5.51
C VAL A 83 -14.40 10.01 6.33
N GLY A 84 -13.75 8.91 5.94
CA GLY A 84 -13.78 7.66 6.70
C GLY A 84 -13.17 7.83 8.10
N LEU A 85 -12.03 8.51 8.23
CA LEU A 85 -11.42 8.81 9.53
C LEU A 85 -12.31 9.70 10.40
N ILE A 86 -12.95 10.74 9.83
CA ILE A 86 -13.94 11.57 10.55
C ILE A 86 -15.14 10.70 10.96
N GLY A 87 -15.56 9.77 10.11
CA GLY A 87 -16.62 8.81 10.43
C GLY A 87 -16.25 7.89 11.59
N PHE A 88 -15.02 7.37 11.66
CA PHE A 88 -14.55 6.62 12.82
C PHE A 88 -14.56 7.45 14.11
N PHE A 89 -14.14 8.73 14.04
CA PHE A 89 -14.31 9.66 15.17
C PHE A 89 -15.77 9.72 15.62
N ALA A 90 -16.69 10.02 14.72
CA ALA A 90 -18.11 10.13 15.07
C ALA A 90 -18.66 8.82 15.65
N THR A 91 -18.27 7.69 15.08
CA THR A 91 -18.64 6.35 15.55
C THR A 91 -18.18 6.12 17.00
N MET A 92 -16.92 6.39 17.32
CA MET A 92 -16.37 6.21 18.66
C MET A 92 -16.98 7.14 19.70
N VAL A 93 -17.41 8.34 19.31
CA VAL A 93 -17.96 9.35 20.25
C VAL A 93 -19.45 9.16 20.49
N TYR A 94 -20.22 8.82 19.45
CA TYR A 94 -21.69 8.92 19.50
C TYR A 94 -22.42 7.58 19.53
N THR A 95 -21.70 6.44 19.37
CA THR A 95 -22.35 5.12 19.30
C THR A 95 -21.67 4.07 20.16
N THR A 96 -22.36 2.97 20.45
CA THR A 96 -21.87 1.84 21.24
C THR A 96 -22.41 0.51 20.71
N GLY A 97 -21.79 -0.60 21.11
CA GLY A 97 -22.30 -1.96 20.83
C GLY A 97 -22.43 -2.23 19.32
N THR A 98 -23.54 -2.81 18.91
CA THR A 98 -23.80 -3.21 17.52
C THR A 98 -23.84 -2.02 16.54
N GLU A 99 -24.34 -0.87 16.99
CA GLU A 99 -24.40 0.35 16.18
C GLU A 99 -22.97 0.84 15.87
N LEU A 100 -22.11 0.88 16.88
CA LEU A 100 -20.70 1.24 16.71
C LEU A 100 -20.03 0.34 15.66
N PHE A 101 -20.18 -0.98 15.80
CA PHE A 101 -19.55 -1.90 14.87
C PHE A 101 -20.11 -1.76 13.43
N THR A 102 -21.42 -1.57 13.29
CA THR A 102 -22.05 -1.39 11.97
C THR A 102 -21.55 -0.12 11.27
N LEU A 103 -21.45 0.99 12.00
CA LEU A 103 -20.92 2.24 11.46
C LEU A 103 -19.41 2.16 11.21
N ALA A 104 -18.66 1.48 12.06
CA ALA A 104 -17.24 1.21 11.82
C ALA A 104 -17.03 0.46 10.51
N LEU A 105 -17.83 -0.58 10.21
CA LEU A 105 -17.79 -1.29 8.91
C LEU A 105 -18.10 -0.36 7.73
N LEU A 106 -19.09 0.53 7.87
CA LEU A 106 -19.43 1.48 6.83
C LEU A 106 -18.27 2.43 6.51
N PHE A 107 -17.67 3.05 7.53
CA PHE A 107 -16.57 4.00 7.32
C PHE A 107 -15.28 3.31 6.93
N ASP A 108 -15.05 2.08 7.38
CA ASP A 108 -13.96 1.23 6.91
C ASP A 108 -14.09 0.91 5.42
N PHE A 109 -15.29 0.55 4.95
CA PHE A 109 -15.57 0.36 3.54
C PHE A 109 -15.30 1.65 2.73
N VAL A 110 -15.72 2.83 3.23
CA VAL A 110 -15.45 4.12 2.58
C VAL A 110 -13.96 4.40 2.49
N MET A 111 -13.19 4.10 3.54
CA MET A 111 -11.73 4.25 3.54
C MET A 111 -11.08 3.28 2.53
N GLY A 112 -11.47 2.01 2.55
CA GLY A 112 -10.96 1.01 1.61
C GLY A 112 -11.29 1.37 0.16
N PHE A 113 -12.51 1.81 -0.12
CA PHE A 113 -12.89 2.37 -1.42
C PHE A 113 -11.96 3.52 -1.81
N GLY A 114 -11.74 4.49 -0.91
CA GLY A 114 -10.87 5.65 -1.15
C GLY A 114 -9.41 5.27 -1.41
N SER A 115 -8.87 4.29 -0.69
CA SER A 115 -7.50 3.79 -0.87
C SER A 115 -7.24 3.18 -2.25
N ALA A 116 -8.30 2.69 -2.93
CA ALA A 116 -8.21 2.12 -4.27
C ALA A 116 -7.72 3.12 -5.34
N PHE A 117 -7.84 4.42 -5.09
CA PHE A 117 -7.59 5.45 -6.10
C PHE A 117 -6.13 5.84 -6.21
N TYR A 118 -5.42 5.94 -5.07
CA TYR A 118 -4.12 6.59 -5.07
C TYR A 118 -3.06 5.85 -5.91
N HIS A 119 -2.74 4.61 -5.58
CA HIS A 119 -1.59 3.92 -6.17
C HIS A 119 -1.68 3.77 -7.69
N PRO A 120 -2.80 3.32 -8.29
CA PRO A 120 -2.89 3.22 -9.74
C PRO A 120 -2.88 4.59 -10.43
N LEU A 121 -3.51 5.60 -9.84
CA LEU A 121 -3.62 6.91 -10.46
C LEU A 121 -2.36 7.76 -10.27
N GLY A 122 -1.76 7.74 -9.08
CA GLY A 122 -0.48 8.40 -8.82
C GLY A 122 0.61 7.84 -9.72
N GLY A 123 0.67 6.50 -9.86
CA GLY A 123 1.58 5.84 -10.79
C GLY A 123 1.35 6.26 -12.23
N SER A 124 0.11 6.27 -12.72
CA SER A 124 -0.19 6.65 -14.10
C SER A 124 0.12 8.13 -14.40
N ILE A 125 -0.10 9.03 -13.43
CA ILE A 125 0.27 10.45 -13.56
C ILE A 125 1.78 10.60 -13.67
N LEU A 126 2.56 9.91 -12.86
CA LEU A 126 4.02 9.95 -12.91
C LEU A 126 4.55 9.33 -14.20
N GLN A 127 4.05 8.16 -14.60
CA GLN A 127 4.40 7.49 -15.86
C GLN A 127 4.09 8.35 -17.10
N ALA A 128 3.05 9.17 -17.05
CA ALA A 128 2.71 10.12 -18.12
C ALA A 128 3.51 11.43 -18.09
N SER A 129 4.14 11.76 -16.95
CA SER A 129 4.83 13.04 -16.73
C SER A 129 6.36 12.95 -16.87
N PHE A 130 6.92 11.75 -16.75
CA PHE A 130 8.36 11.51 -16.80
C PHE A 130 8.73 10.60 -17.96
N ASP A 131 9.93 10.79 -18.50
CA ASP A 131 10.49 9.91 -19.52
C ASP A 131 10.79 8.54 -18.89
N ARG A 132 10.87 7.50 -19.74
CA ARG A 132 11.08 6.12 -19.29
C ARG A 132 12.31 5.98 -18.39
N ASP A 133 13.41 6.64 -18.75
CA ASP A 133 14.70 6.56 -18.04
C ASP A 133 14.71 7.25 -16.66
N ASN A 134 13.66 8.02 -16.33
CA ASN A 134 13.52 8.76 -15.08
C ASN A 134 12.23 8.40 -14.31
N THR A 135 11.38 7.55 -14.87
CA THR A 135 10.11 7.16 -14.25
C THR A 135 10.33 6.39 -12.96
N GLY A 136 11.29 5.47 -12.92
CA GLY A 136 11.64 4.71 -11.73
C GLY A 136 12.06 5.61 -10.57
N ARG A 137 12.92 6.62 -10.84
CA ARG A 137 13.34 7.61 -9.84
C ARG A 137 12.17 8.45 -9.34
N ALA A 138 11.27 8.88 -10.24
CA ALA A 138 10.09 9.66 -9.88
C ALA A 138 9.15 8.85 -8.98
N LEU A 139 8.90 7.58 -9.32
CA LEU A 139 8.12 6.64 -8.50
C LEU A 139 8.81 6.37 -7.15
N GLY A 140 10.13 6.21 -7.14
CA GLY A 140 10.91 6.01 -5.91
C GLY A 140 10.85 7.20 -4.97
N LEU A 141 11.03 8.42 -5.48
CA LEU A 141 10.92 9.64 -4.66
C LEU A 141 9.50 9.86 -4.15
N ASN A 142 8.50 9.62 -4.99
CA ASN A 142 7.12 9.64 -4.59
C ASN A 142 6.81 8.57 -3.52
N GLY A 143 7.36 7.36 -3.67
CA GLY A 143 7.26 6.26 -2.71
C GLY A 143 7.89 6.58 -1.35
N ALA A 144 9.00 7.35 -1.34
CA ALA A 144 9.61 7.82 -0.10
C ALA A 144 8.63 8.68 0.72
N LEU A 145 7.86 9.56 0.07
CA LEU A 145 6.86 10.40 0.74
C LEU A 145 5.71 9.56 1.32
N GLY A 146 5.28 8.49 0.64
CA GLY A 146 4.37 7.49 1.20
C GLY A 146 4.95 6.82 2.44
N SER A 147 6.24 6.44 2.39
CA SER A 147 6.94 5.85 3.54
C SER A 147 7.07 6.83 4.72
N VAL A 148 7.28 8.13 4.44
CA VAL A 148 7.22 9.18 5.47
C VAL A 148 5.82 9.23 6.10
N GLY A 149 4.75 9.17 5.31
CA GLY A 149 3.37 9.10 5.81
C GLY A 149 3.17 7.91 6.75
N ARG A 150 3.57 6.71 6.32
CA ARG A 150 3.49 5.48 7.15
C ARG A 150 4.21 5.59 8.48
N ALA A 151 5.37 6.22 8.51
CA ALA A 151 6.17 6.36 9.73
C ALA A 151 5.66 7.49 10.64
N LEU A 152 5.25 8.62 10.06
CA LEU A 152 4.89 9.81 10.83
C LEU A 152 3.47 9.77 11.41
N TYR A 153 2.47 9.25 10.68
CA TYR A 153 1.09 9.25 11.19
C TYR A 153 0.95 8.51 12.51
N PRO A 154 1.46 7.27 12.67
CA PRO A 154 1.42 6.59 13.98
C PRO A 154 2.21 7.31 15.07
N LEU A 155 3.35 7.95 14.74
CA LEU A 155 4.13 8.73 15.72
C LEU A 155 3.39 9.98 16.16
N ILE A 156 2.82 10.73 15.21
CA ILE A 156 2.05 11.95 15.51
C ILE A 156 0.79 11.58 16.29
N TYR A 157 0.12 10.47 15.92
CA TYR A 157 -1.02 9.96 16.67
C TYR A 157 -0.63 9.68 18.13
N ALA A 158 0.45 8.93 18.36
CA ALA A 158 0.93 8.61 19.70
C ALA A 158 1.27 9.88 20.53
N ALA A 159 1.76 10.93 19.90
CA ALA A 159 1.99 12.23 20.55
C ALA A 159 0.68 13.01 20.77
N ALA A 160 -0.24 12.99 19.81
CA ALA A 160 -1.49 13.72 19.86
C ALA A 160 -2.40 13.23 20.99
N VAL A 161 -2.46 11.92 21.24
CA VAL A 161 -3.28 11.33 22.33
C VAL A 161 -2.82 11.75 23.74
N LEU A 162 -1.66 12.38 23.87
CA LEU A 162 -1.19 12.96 25.15
C LEU A 162 -1.82 14.32 25.44
N VAL A 163 -2.37 15.00 24.43
CA VAL A 163 -2.89 16.38 24.54
C VAL A 163 -4.36 16.53 24.13
N VAL A 164 -4.88 15.62 23.34
CA VAL A 164 -6.29 15.55 22.93
C VAL A 164 -6.83 14.14 23.11
N THR A 165 -8.14 13.96 23.02
CA THR A 165 -8.73 12.63 23.10
C THR A 165 -8.32 11.77 21.89
N ILE A 166 -8.42 10.45 22.05
CA ILE A 166 -8.13 9.50 20.96
C ILE A 166 -9.02 9.75 19.75
N PRO A 167 -10.36 9.88 19.89
CA PRO A 167 -11.23 10.19 18.75
C PRO A 167 -10.86 11.53 18.09
N ASP A 168 -10.54 12.58 18.86
CA ASP A 168 -10.13 13.88 18.30
C ASP A 168 -8.85 13.78 17.47
N SER A 169 -7.90 12.93 17.90
CA SER A 169 -6.69 12.65 17.13
C SER A 169 -7.04 12.04 15.77
N VAL A 170 -7.96 11.07 15.73
CA VAL A 170 -8.41 10.44 14.47
C VAL A 170 -9.11 11.46 13.57
N ALA A 171 -9.99 12.31 14.13
CA ALA A 171 -10.66 13.39 13.37
C ALA A 171 -9.66 14.37 12.76
N THR A 172 -8.59 14.72 13.50
CA THR A 172 -7.53 15.62 13.01
C THR A 172 -6.88 15.07 11.75
N PHE A 173 -6.52 13.78 11.72
CA PHE A 173 -5.99 13.15 10.51
C PHE A 173 -7.02 13.07 9.38
N GLY A 174 -8.30 12.89 9.71
CA GLY A 174 -9.38 12.96 8.74
C GLY A 174 -9.45 14.34 8.07
N LEU A 175 -9.37 15.43 8.85
CA LEU A 175 -9.33 16.80 8.33
C LEU A 175 -8.08 17.03 7.46
N VAL A 176 -6.92 16.55 7.87
CA VAL A 176 -5.69 16.61 7.06
C VAL A 176 -5.90 15.91 5.71
N GLY A 177 -6.56 14.75 5.70
CA GLY A 177 -6.94 14.05 4.48
C GLY A 177 -7.85 14.86 3.56
N VAL A 178 -8.89 15.51 4.10
CA VAL A 178 -9.81 16.37 3.33
C VAL A 178 -9.07 17.58 2.75
N VAL A 179 -8.21 18.24 3.54
CA VAL A 179 -7.39 19.37 3.06
C VAL A 179 -6.44 18.91 1.95
N ALA A 180 -5.76 17.77 2.14
CA ALA A 180 -4.90 17.19 1.10
C ALA A 180 -5.69 16.91 -0.20
N ALA A 181 -6.91 16.40 -0.10
CA ALA A 181 -7.78 16.16 -1.25
C ALA A 181 -8.10 17.45 -2.03
N VAL A 182 -8.44 18.54 -1.32
CA VAL A 182 -8.67 19.86 -1.94
C VAL A 182 -7.40 20.36 -2.64
N LEU A 183 -6.23 20.28 -1.99
CA LEU A 183 -4.97 20.69 -2.59
C LEU A 183 -4.63 19.85 -3.84
N ILE A 184 -4.86 18.55 -3.80
CA ILE A 184 -4.67 17.65 -4.95
C ILE A 184 -5.64 18.02 -6.09
N TRP A 185 -6.89 18.30 -5.77
CA TRP A 185 -7.86 18.72 -6.77
C TRP A 185 -7.44 20.04 -7.45
N VAL A 186 -7.01 21.04 -6.70
CA VAL A 186 -6.48 22.30 -7.24
C VAL A 186 -5.19 22.06 -8.03
N GLY A 187 -4.31 21.20 -7.49
CA GLY A 187 -3.01 20.89 -8.09
C GLY A 187 -3.11 20.02 -9.36
N LEU A 188 -3.97 19.03 -9.41
CA LEU A 188 -4.03 18.03 -10.48
C LEU A 188 -5.39 17.93 -11.17
N GLY A 189 -6.44 18.62 -10.71
CA GLY A 189 -7.80 18.48 -11.26
C GLY A 189 -7.92 18.80 -12.76
N ALA A 190 -7.13 19.76 -13.26
CA ALA A 190 -7.04 20.07 -14.68
C ALA A 190 -6.06 19.15 -15.46
N ALA A 191 -5.29 18.29 -14.76
CA ALA A 191 -4.32 17.42 -15.40
C ALA A 191 -5.01 16.35 -16.27
N ARG A 192 -4.48 16.16 -17.47
CA ARG A 192 -4.92 15.10 -18.39
C ARG A 192 -3.74 14.19 -18.70
N THR A 193 -3.96 12.89 -18.65
CA THR A 193 -2.98 11.86 -19.01
C THR A 193 -3.29 11.36 -20.44
N GLY A 194 -2.64 11.98 -21.42
CA GLY A 194 -2.76 11.57 -22.82
C GLY A 194 -4.02 12.07 -23.54
N LYS A 195 -4.04 11.91 -24.87
CA LYS A 195 -5.24 12.09 -25.69
C LYS A 195 -6.24 11.01 -25.30
N LYS A 196 -7.52 11.42 -25.12
CA LYS A 196 -8.66 10.49 -25.11
C LYS A 196 -8.45 9.49 -26.25
N GLN A 197 -8.09 8.25 -25.94
CA GLN A 197 -8.00 7.25 -27.00
C GLN A 197 -9.42 7.01 -27.52
N GLU A 198 -9.64 7.46 -28.74
CA GLU A 198 -10.86 7.20 -29.49
C GLU A 198 -10.91 5.70 -29.79
N GLY A 199 -11.73 5.00 -29.02
CA GLY A 199 -12.05 3.59 -29.27
C GLY A 199 -12.26 2.80 -27.97
N PRO A 200 -13.29 1.93 -27.92
CA PRO A 200 -13.54 1.04 -26.77
C PRO A 200 -12.46 -0.03 -26.62
N GLU A 201 -11.56 -0.17 -27.56
CA GLU A 201 -10.63 -1.28 -27.67
C GLU A 201 -9.39 -1.23 -26.77
N GLY A 202 -8.79 -0.05 -26.53
CA GLY A 202 -7.58 0.12 -25.70
C GLY A 202 -7.81 -0.09 -24.21
N GLN A 203 -9.07 0.02 -23.75
CA GLN A 203 -9.47 0.02 -22.34
C GLN A 203 -10.17 -1.28 -21.93
N SER A 204 -10.14 -2.30 -22.77
CA SER A 204 -10.77 -3.59 -22.48
C SER A 204 -9.96 -4.33 -21.41
N LEU A 205 -10.63 -4.72 -20.31
CA LEU A 205 -10.05 -5.59 -19.28
C LEU A 205 -9.44 -6.85 -19.89
N ARG A 206 -10.13 -7.46 -20.87
CA ARG A 206 -9.66 -8.67 -21.57
C ARG A 206 -8.32 -8.45 -22.29
N ARG A 207 -8.09 -7.28 -22.89
CA ARG A 207 -6.81 -6.95 -23.56
C ARG A 207 -5.69 -6.66 -22.56
N SER A 208 -6.03 -6.14 -21.39
CA SER A 208 -5.05 -5.86 -20.32
C SER A 208 -4.64 -7.14 -19.57
N LEU A 209 -5.49 -8.18 -19.56
CA LEU A 209 -5.20 -9.50 -18.98
C LEU A 209 -4.33 -10.36 -19.91
N THR A 210 -3.18 -9.83 -20.31
CA THR A 210 -2.19 -10.62 -21.05
C THR A 210 -1.54 -11.68 -20.15
N LYS A 211 -1.02 -12.77 -20.74
CA LYS A 211 -0.34 -13.82 -19.95
C LYS A 211 0.74 -13.27 -19.00
N PRO A 212 1.66 -12.39 -19.44
CA PRO A 212 2.65 -11.79 -18.52
C PRO A 212 2.00 -10.97 -17.40
N MET A 213 0.95 -10.20 -17.69
CA MET A 213 0.23 -9.40 -16.69
C MET A 213 -0.43 -10.30 -15.64
N VAL A 214 -1.07 -11.40 -16.04
CA VAL A 214 -1.69 -12.36 -15.11
C VAL A 214 -0.62 -13.02 -14.23
N ILE A 215 0.51 -13.43 -14.81
CA ILE A 215 1.63 -14.00 -14.04
C ILE A 215 2.15 -12.96 -13.03
N LEU A 216 2.37 -11.71 -13.45
CA LEU A 216 2.80 -10.63 -12.55
C LEU A 216 1.80 -10.40 -11.42
N MET A 217 0.50 -10.38 -11.70
CA MET A 217 -0.56 -10.25 -10.68
C MET A 217 -0.51 -11.37 -9.64
N ILE A 218 -0.39 -12.63 -10.08
CA ILE A 218 -0.31 -13.80 -9.19
C ILE A 218 0.94 -13.71 -8.32
N ILE A 219 2.09 -13.41 -8.90
CA ILE A 219 3.36 -13.30 -8.15
C ILE A 219 3.30 -12.16 -7.14
N THR A 220 2.72 -11.02 -7.55
CA THR A 220 2.51 -9.87 -6.66
C THR A 220 1.56 -10.21 -5.52
N PHE A 221 0.49 -10.95 -5.80
CA PHE A 221 -0.47 -11.42 -4.80
C PHE A 221 0.21 -12.31 -3.76
N ILE A 222 0.97 -13.32 -4.20
CA ILE A 222 1.72 -14.23 -3.32
C ILE A 222 2.72 -13.44 -2.46
N ARG A 223 3.49 -12.52 -3.08
CA ARG A 223 4.42 -11.65 -2.37
C ARG A 223 3.71 -10.82 -1.29
N SER A 224 2.61 -10.21 -1.64
CA SER A 224 1.89 -9.31 -0.75
C SER A 224 1.19 -10.05 0.37
N ALA A 225 0.62 -11.22 0.11
CA ALA A 225 0.07 -12.08 1.15
C ALA A 225 1.14 -12.49 2.18
N ALA A 226 2.34 -12.86 1.71
CA ALA A 226 3.45 -13.22 2.57
C ALA A 226 3.91 -12.04 3.43
N ILE A 227 4.20 -10.89 2.80
CA ILE A 227 4.74 -9.71 3.47
C ILE A 227 3.73 -9.12 4.45
N PHE A 228 2.48 -8.91 4.02
CA PHE A 228 1.48 -8.28 4.85
C PHE A 228 0.92 -9.23 5.92
N GLY A 229 0.94 -10.54 5.67
CA GLY A 229 0.68 -11.54 6.70
C GLY A 229 1.63 -11.38 7.88
N VAL A 230 2.95 -11.27 7.64
CA VAL A 230 3.93 -10.98 8.70
C VAL A 230 3.71 -9.59 9.29
N ALA A 231 3.59 -8.56 8.45
CA ALA A 231 3.47 -7.16 8.87
C ALA A 231 2.32 -6.90 9.84
N ALA A 232 1.16 -7.53 9.62
CA ALA A 232 -0.01 -7.40 10.47
C ALA A 232 0.16 -7.98 11.87
N TYR A 233 1.10 -8.91 12.04
CA TYR A 233 1.34 -9.60 13.31
C TYR A 233 2.71 -9.30 13.95
N VAL A 234 3.53 -8.42 13.36
CA VAL A 234 4.84 -8.03 13.93
C VAL A 234 4.69 -7.54 15.36
N GLN A 235 3.71 -6.67 15.63
CA GLN A 235 3.50 -6.10 16.96
C GLN A 235 3.11 -7.18 17.97
N ILE A 236 2.19 -8.07 17.60
CA ILE A 236 1.77 -9.22 18.44
C ILE A 236 2.94 -10.15 18.68
N PHE A 237 3.79 -10.41 17.67
CA PHE A 237 5.00 -11.21 17.87
C PHE A 237 5.97 -10.57 18.85
N LEU A 238 6.20 -9.27 18.77
CA LEU A 238 7.06 -8.53 19.68
C LEU A 238 6.52 -8.55 21.11
N THR A 239 5.23 -8.40 21.31
CA THR A 239 4.62 -8.41 22.64
C THR A 239 4.50 -9.82 23.21
N ALA A 240 3.94 -10.78 22.47
CA ALA A 240 3.64 -12.12 22.95
C ALA A 240 4.86 -13.04 23.03
N GLN A 241 5.81 -12.94 22.08
CA GLN A 241 6.96 -13.84 22.04
C GLN A 241 8.29 -13.19 22.45
N ARG A 242 8.43 -11.87 22.35
CA ARG A 242 9.66 -11.16 22.73
C ARG A 242 9.52 -10.38 24.03
N GLY A 243 8.34 -10.39 24.66
CA GLY A 243 8.10 -9.71 25.93
C GLY A 243 8.23 -8.20 25.85
N THR A 244 8.10 -7.61 24.65
CA THR A 244 8.13 -6.15 24.48
C THR A 244 6.84 -5.58 25.06
N GLY A 245 6.93 -4.74 26.09
CA GLY A 245 5.75 -4.08 26.67
C GLY A 245 5.03 -3.21 25.63
N VAL A 246 3.71 -3.12 25.78
CA VAL A 246 2.88 -2.14 25.04
C VAL A 246 3.27 -0.74 25.53
N GLY A 247 3.90 0.07 24.73
CA GLY A 247 4.32 1.42 25.11
C GLY A 247 5.31 2.04 24.13
N SER A 248 6.11 2.96 24.62
CA SER A 248 7.06 3.74 23.81
C SER A 248 8.03 2.86 23.02
N LEU A 249 8.52 1.76 23.60
CA LEU A 249 9.44 0.85 22.89
C LEU A 249 8.78 0.19 21.68
N LEU A 250 7.51 -0.24 21.78
CA LEU A 250 6.77 -0.81 20.64
C LEU A 250 6.59 0.24 19.54
N GLY A 251 6.30 1.49 19.90
CA GLY A 251 6.22 2.61 18.95
C GLY A 251 7.54 2.87 18.23
N VAL A 252 8.66 2.87 18.97
CA VAL A 252 10.02 3.02 18.39
C VAL A 252 10.32 1.84 17.45
N LEU A 253 10.04 0.59 17.82
CA LEU A 253 10.27 -0.57 16.96
C LEU A 253 9.39 -0.54 15.70
N THR A 254 8.17 -0.01 15.81
CA THR A 254 7.30 0.22 14.65
C THR A 254 7.90 1.27 13.70
N ALA A 255 8.46 2.36 14.23
CA ALA A 255 9.18 3.35 13.43
C ALA A 255 10.44 2.77 12.78
N VAL A 256 11.22 2.00 13.53
CA VAL A 256 12.41 1.27 13.02
C VAL A 256 12.03 0.32 11.89
N TYR A 257 10.86 -0.28 11.95
CA TYR A 257 10.33 -1.15 10.89
C TYR A 257 9.95 -0.37 9.62
N PHE A 258 9.29 0.78 9.72
CA PHE A 258 8.81 1.53 8.53
C PHE A 258 9.84 2.50 7.94
N ALA A 259 10.69 3.12 8.76
CA ALA A 259 11.59 4.19 8.34
C ALA A 259 12.59 3.81 7.23
N PRO A 260 13.18 2.59 7.18
CA PRO A 260 14.16 2.26 6.14
C PRO A 260 13.62 2.31 4.72
N ALA A 261 12.31 2.14 4.54
CA ALA A 261 11.68 2.27 3.23
C ALA A 261 11.74 3.70 2.67
N ILE A 262 11.93 4.72 3.52
CA ILE A 262 12.12 6.13 3.07
C ILE A 262 13.34 6.23 2.16
N VAL A 263 14.42 5.52 2.50
CA VAL A 263 15.65 5.44 1.69
C VAL A 263 15.53 4.34 0.62
N GLY A 264 14.88 3.23 0.97
CA GLY A 264 14.70 2.09 0.08
C GLY A 264 13.91 2.43 -1.18
N GLN A 265 12.84 3.21 -1.09
CA GLN A 265 12.01 3.59 -2.23
C GLN A 265 12.80 4.32 -3.33
N PRO A 266 13.57 5.40 -3.07
CA PRO A 266 14.40 6.05 -4.08
C PRO A 266 15.49 5.12 -4.65
N LEU A 267 16.11 4.29 -3.80
CA LEU A 267 17.14 3.35 -4.23
C LEU A 267 16.56 2.33 -5.22
N PHE A 268 15.44 1.71 -4.89
CA PHE A 268 14.78 0.76 -5.79
C PHE A 268 14.24 1.45 -7.05
N GLY A 269 13.74 2.67 -6.93
CA GLY A 269 13.36 3.49 -8.08
C GLY A 269 14.52 3.76 -9.03
N TRP A 270 15.70 4.07 -8.49
CA TRP A 270 16.93 4.25 -9.26
C TRP A 270 17.41 2.93 -9.91
N LEU A 271 17.27 1.81 -9.22
CA LEU A 271 17.58 0.48 -9.77
C LEU A 271 16.63 0.13 -10.92
N MET A 272 15.33 0.50 -10.83
CA MET A 272 14.34 0.27 -11.90
C MET A 272 14.69 0.98 -13.19
N ASP A 273 15.43 2.10 -13.17
CA ASP A 273 15.88 2.79 -14.37
C ASP A 273 17.13 2.16 -15.00
N ARG A 274 17.75 1.12 -14.38
CA ARG A 274 19.07 0.57 -14.79
C ARG A 274 19.15 -0.94 -14.92
N VAL A 275 18.31 -1.65 -14.17
CA VAL A 275 18.39 -3.11 -14.04
C VAL A 275 17.09 -3.73 -14.53
N ASP A 276 17.12 -4.98 -14.96
CA ASP A 276 15.91 -5.75 -15.30
C ASP A 276 14.93 -5.72 -14.10
N HIS A 277 13.75 -5.15 -14.32
CA HIS A 277 12.73 -4.93 -13.30
C HIS A 277 12.34 -6.21 -12.54
N ARG A 278 12.40 -7.36 -13.21
CA ARG A 278 12.10 -8.67 -12.61
C ARG A 278 13.14 -9.08 -11.58
N LEU A 279 14.42 -8.79 -11.86
CA LEU A 279 15.51 -9.04 -10.91
C LEU A 279 15.39 -8.13 -9.69
N VAL A 280 15.01 -6.88 -9.88
CA VAL A 280 14.79 -5.93 -8.75
C VAL A 280 13.63 -6.43 -7.87
N MET A 281 12.54 -6.92 -8.47
CA MET A 281 11.43 -7.53 -7.74
C MET A 281 11.88 -8.79 -6.98
N ALA A 282 12.68 -9.66 -7.63
CA ALA A 282 13.20 -10.87 -7.01
C ALA A 282 14.09 -10.55 -5.80
N VAL A 283 15.02 -9.58 -5.94
CA VAL A 283 15.90 -9.13 -4.83
C VAL A 283 15.07 -8.56 -3.67
N SER A 284 14.05 -7.74 -3.96
CA SER A 284 13.14 -7.22 -2.93
C SER A 284 12.41 -8.33 -2.17
N ALA A 285 11.89 -9.32 -2.87
CA ALA A 285 11.15 -10.43 -2.25
C ALA A 285 12.08 -11.41 -1.50
N ALA A 286 13.25 -11.75 -2.07
CA ALA A 286 14.25 -12.59 -1.42
C ALA A 286 14.84 -11.92 -0.17
N GLY A 287 15.14 -10.62 -0.25
CA GLY A 287 15.59 -9.82 0.88
C GLY A 287 14.57 -9.77 2.01
N ALA A 288 13.28 -9.59 1.67
CA ALA A 288 12.20 -9.67 2.66
C ALA A 288 12.12 -11.05 3.32
N SER A 289 12.21 -12.14 2.52
CA SER A 289 12.22 -13.52 3.03
C SER A 289 13.36 -13.76 4.01
N ALA A 290 14.60 -13.45 3.62
CA ALA A 290 15.78 -13.61 4.47
C ALA A 290 15.68 -12.78 5.75
N SER A 291 15.13 -11.57 5.65
CA SER A 291 14.94 -10.67 6.80
C SER A 291 13.89 -11.21 7.78
N ILE A 292 12.80 -11.82 7.30
CA ILE A 292 11.79 -12.47 8.15
C ILE A 292 12.46 -13.62 8.95
N VAL A 293 13.21 -14.49 8.27
CA VAL A 293 13.92 -15.61 8.94
C VAL A 293 14.89 -15.07 9.98
N GLY A 294 15.71 -14.08 9.64
CA GLY A 294 16.63 -13.45 10.58
C GLY A 294 15.93 -12.79 11.77
N PHE A 295 14.78 -12.12 11.55
CA PHE A 295 13.97 -11.51 12.61
C PHE A 295 13.45 -12.54 13.62
N VAL A 296 12.98 -13.69 13.14
CA VAL A 296 12.45 -14.76 13.98
C VAL A 296 13.57 -15.49 14.72
N SER A 297 14.65 -15.85 14.02
CA SER A 297 15.71 -16.72 14.54
C SER A 297 16.72 -16.01 15.44
N ALA A 298 16.94 -14.70 15.23
CA ALA A 298 17.87 -13.92 16.04
C ALA A 298 17.24 -13.43 17.35
N GLY A 299 18.09 -13.02 18.30
CA GLY A 299 17.70 -12.39 19.55
C GLY A 299 18.20 -10.94 19.67
N GLY A 300 17.66 -10.19 20.63
CA GLY A 300 18.11 -8.87 21.00
C GLY A 300 18.18 -7.88 19.83
N ALA A 301 19.20 -7.04 19.80
CA ALA A 301 19.38 -5.99 18.79
C ALA A 301 19.50 -6.54 17.35
N VAL A 302 20.03 -7.76 17.18
CA VAL A 302 20.16 -8.39 15.86
C VAL A 302 18.79 -8.69 15.26
N SER A 303 17.82 -9.14 16.06
CA SER A 303 16.44 -9.33 15.62
C SER A 303 15.83 -8.01 15.11
N TYR A 304 16.03 -6.91 15.81
CA TYR A 304 15.53 -5.60 15.40
C TYR A 304 16.21 -5.06 14.14
N ALA A 305 17.50 -5.38 13.94
CA ALA A 305 18.18 -5.08 12.68
C ALA A 305 17.53 -5.83 11.49
N PHE A 306 17.20 -7.11 11.67
CA PHE A 306 16.46 -7.85 10.66
C PHE A 306 15.02 -7.35 10.46
N LEU A 307 14.34 -6.89 11.51
CA LEU A 307 13.05 -6.23 11.39
C LEU A 307 13.14 -4.96 10.53
N SER A 308 14.19 -4.17 10.75
CA SER A 308 14.50 -2.98 9.94
C SER A 308 14.76 -3.34 8.47
N LEU A 309 15.56 -4.38 8.20
CA LEU A 309 15.81 -4.89 6.86
C LEU A 309 14.52 -5.44 6.21
N PHE A 310 13.66 -6.10 6.98
CA PHE A 310 12.37 -6.54 6.49
C PHE A 310 11.54 -5.35 6.01
N GLY A 311 11.43 -4.28 6.79
CA GLY A 311 10.76 -3.05 6.39
C GLY A 311 11.37 -2.41 5.14
N PHE A 312 12.70 -2.40 5.03
CA PHE A 312 13.41 -1.91 3.85
C PHE A 312 12.98 -2.66 2.57
N PHE A 313 13.03 -4.00 2.57
CA PHE A 313 12.69 -4.80 1.39
C PHE A 313 11.19 -4.91 1.16
N ALA A 314 10.37 -4.98 2.21
CA ALA A 314 8.92 -5.16 2.11
C ALA A 314 8.23 -3.95 1.45
N TYR A 315 8.62 -2.74 1.86
CA TYR A 315 7.92 -1.51 1.47
C TYR A 315 8.55 -0.74 0.30
N THR A 316 9.50 -1.33 -0.40
CA THR A 316 10.06 -0.78 -1.65
C THR A 316 9.25 -1.16 -2.90
N GLY A 317 8.10 -1.80 -2.73
CA GLY A 317 7.31 -2.37 -3.83
C GLY A 317 6.70 -1.34 -4.78
N PHE A 318 6.43 -0.10 -4.35
CA PHE A 318 5.73 0.88 -5.17
C PHE A 318 6.43 1.15 -6.53
N PRO A 319 7.70 1.61 -6.59
CA PRO A 319 8.37 1.83 -7.86
C PRO A 319 8.53 0.53 -8.67
N VAL A 320 8.81 -0.60 -7.98
CA VAL A 320 9.05 -1.88 -8.64
C VAL A 320 7.80 -2.39 -9.34
N LEU A 321 6.68 -2.45 -8.64
CA LEU A 321 5.44 -3.03 -9.15
C LEU A 321 4.80 -2.16 -10.23
N LEU A 322 4.84 -0.83 -10.08
CA LEU A 322 4.27 0.06 -11.08
C LEU A 322 5.14 0.18 -12.34
N SER A 323 6.45 0.04 -12.23
CA SER A 323 7.33 -0.07 -13.42
C SER A 323 7.06 -1.37 -14.18
N LEU A 324 6.95 -2.51 -13.48
CA LEU A 324 6.54 -3.79 -14.09
C LEU A 324 5.14 -3.72 -14.69
N ALA A 325 4.18 -3.08 -14.02
CA ALA A 325 2.85 -2.87 -14.58
C ALA A 325 2.91 -2.08 -15.90
N ALA A 326 3.73 -1.04 -15.95
CA ALA A 326 3.94 -0.25 -17.17
C ALA A 326 4.56 -1.05 -18.31
N ASP A 327 5.47 -1.98 -18.02
CA ASP A 327 6.11 -2.85 -19.03
C ASP A 327 5.11 -3.75 -19.77
N TYR A 328 4.08 -4.21 -19.06
CA TYR A 328 3.11 -5.19 -19.58
C TYR A 328 1.74 -4.59 -19.92
N ALA A 329 1.45 -3.36 -19.50
CA ALA A 329 0.18 -2.71 -19.82
C ALA A 329 0.10 -2.34 -21.30
N PRO A 330 -1.06 -2.53 -21.95
CA PRO A 330 -1.30 -1.99 -23.30
C PRO A 330 -1.18 -0.47 -23.34
N ALA A 331 -0.89 0.07 -24.52
CA ALA A 331 -0.89 1.53 -24.70
C ALA A 331 -2.27 2.12 -24.35
N GLY A 332 -2.28 3.20 -23.56
CA GLY A 332 -3.51 3.88 -23.11
C GLY A 332 -4.25 3.21 -21.96
N ALA A 333 -3.73 2.10 -21.40
CA ALA A 333 -4.30 1.38 -20.26
C ALA A 333 -3.39 1.41 -19.02
N SER A 334 -2.68 2.51 -18.79
CA SER A 334 -1.70 2.63 -17.71
C SER A 334 -2.36 2.53 -16.33
N SER A 335 -3.46 3.26 -16.10
CA SER A 335 -4.17 3.21 -14.82
C SER A 335 -4.81 1.86 -14.57
N LEU A 336 -5.34 1.21 -15.61
CA LEU A 336 -5.88 -0.14 -15.51
C LEU A 336 -4.77 -1.17 -15.23
N GLY A 337 -3.62 -1.08 -15.93
CA GLY A 337 -2.46 -1.93 -15.67
C GLY A 337 -1.96 -1.81 -14.23
N ASN A 338 -1.82 -0.58 -13.73
CA ASN A 338 -1.45 -0.32 -12.34
C ASN A 338 -2.50 -0.87 -11.37
N SER A 339 -3.81 -0.74 -11.69
CA SER A 339 -4.90 -1.28 -10.86
C SER A 339 -4.90 -2.81 -10.80
N LEU A 340 -4.55 -3.49 -11.90
CA LEU A 340 -4.44 -4.94 -11.91
C LEU A 340 -3.30 -5.41 -10.98
N VAL A 341 -2.13 -4.81 -11.11
CA VAL A 341 -0.96 -5.24 -10.31
C VAL A 341 -1.10 -4.78 -8.87
N TRP A 342 -1.43 -3.52 -8.62
CA TRP A 342 -1.53 -2.99 -7.26
C TRP A 342 -2.84 -3.41 -6.60
N GLY A 343 -3.97 -3.23 -7.25
CA GLY A 343 -5.28 -3.53 -6.68
C GLY A 343 -5.49 -5.03 -6.49
N LEU A 344 -5.48 -5.82 -7.56
CA LEU A 344 -5.73 -7.26 -7.44
C LEU A 344 -4.51 -8.00 -6.88
N GLY A 345 -3.29 -7.64 -7.31
CA GLY A 345 -2.07 -8.26 -6.81
C GLY A 345 -1.77 -7.85 -5.36
N THR A 346 -1.38 -6.59 -5.14
CA THR A 346 -0.93 -6.13 -3.82
C THR A 346 -2.07 -6.11 -2.81
N THR A 347 -3.15 -5.41 -3.11
CA THR A 347 -4.25 -5.21 -2.14
C THR A 347 -5.01 -6.49 -1.87
N GLY A 348 -5.18 -7.35 -2.90
CA GLY A 348 -5.76 -8.68 -2.71
C GLY A 348 -4.91 -9.58 -1.84
N GLY A 349 -3.59 -9.58 -2.02
CA GLY A 349 -2.65 -10.27 -1.15
C GLY A 349 -2.68 -9.73 0.28
N ASN A 350 -2.73 -8.41 0.45
CA ASN A 350 -2.84 -7.77 1.77
C ASN A 350 -4.12 -8.15 2.52
N ALA A 351 -5.23 -8.32 1.80
CA ALA A 351 -6.48 -8.80 2.42
C ALA A 351 -6.36 -10.24 2.94
N LEU A 352 -5.72 -11.10 2.15
CA LEU A 352 -5.67 -12.54 2.46
C LEU A 352 -4.53 -12.93 3.42
N GLY A 353 -3.41 -12.19 3.40
CA GLY A 353 -2.23 -12.51 4.21
C GLY A 353 -2.49 -12.66 5.71
N PRO A 354 -3.12 -11.68 6.37
CA PRO A 354 -3.48 -11.78 7.78
C PRO A 354 -4.43 -12.94 8.10
N LEU A 355 -5.38 -13.25 7.20
CA LEU A 355 -6.29 -14.38 7.37
C LEU A 355 -5.56 -15.73 7.30
N ILE A 356 -4.56 -15.85 6.43
CA ILE A 356 -3.69 -17.04 6.37
C ILE A 356 -2.94 -17.21 7.69
N VAL A 357 -2.32 -16.14 8.20
CA VAL A 357 -1.61 -16.17 9.49
C VAL A 357 -2.57 -16.53 10.62
N TYR A 358 -3.75 -15.90 10.69
CA TYR A 358 -4.77 -16.22 11.67
C TYR A 358 -5.16 -17.71 11.64
N ALA A 359 -5.41 -18.26 10.45
CA ALA A 359 -5.78 -19.67 10.28
C ALA A 359 -4.67 -20.64 10.72
N LEU A 360 -3.39 -20.27 10.57
CA LEU A 360 -2.26 -21.09 11.00
C LEU A 360 -2.02 -21.00 12.51
N VAL A 361 -2.25 -19.84 13.10
CA VAL A 361 -2.03 -19.57 14.53
C VAL A 361 -3.21 -20.06 15.38
N LEU A 362 -4.45 -19.92 14.92
CA LEU A 362 -5.68 -20.33 15.63
C LEU A 362 -5.70 -19.90 17.11
N ASN A 363 -5.42 -18.62 17.37
CA ASN A 363 -5.31 -18.01 18.72
C ASN A 363 -4.11 -18.46 19.58
N ASP A 364 -3.25 -19.36 19.08
CA ASP A 364 -2.01 -19.74 19.74
C ASP A 364 -0.84 -18.91 19.20
N TYR A 365 -0.66 -17.73 19.75
CA TYR A 365 0.42 -16.81 19.35
C TYR A 365 1.84 -17.37 19.57
N GLY A 366 2.00 -18.46 20.30
CA GLY A 366 3.25 -19.22 20.38
C GLY A 366 3.71 -19.76 19.02
N LYS A 367 2.77 -19.91 18.05
CA LYS A 367 3.06 -20.39 16.69
C LYS A 367 3.49 -19.30 15.72
N LEU A 368 3.47 -18.01 16.10
CA LEU A 368 3.77 -16.91 15.17
C LEU A 368 5.16 -17.04 14.55
N GLY A 369 6.20 -17.44 15.31
CA GLY A 369 7.55 -17.61 14.77
C GLY A 369 7.58 -18.57 13.59
N VAL A 370 7.07 -19.79 13.78
CA VAL A 370 6.99 -20.82 12.72
C VAL A 370 6.09 -20.36 11.57
N THR A 371 4.99 -19.68 11.88
CA THR A 371 4.11 -19.13 10.84
C THR A 371 4.83 -18.08 10.00
N PHE A 372 5.66 -17.23 10.60
CA PHE A 372 6.48 -16.26 9.86
C PHE A 372 7.51 -16.94 8.96
N GLU A 373 8.07 -18.08 9.36
CA GLU A 373 8.95 -18.89 8.50
C GLU A 373 8.18 -19.42 7.27
N TYR A 374 6.93 -19.87 7.42
CA TYR A 374 6.09 -20.24 6.28
C TYR A 374 5.80 -19.05 5.35
N MET A 375 5.56 -17.87 5.92
CA MET A 375 5.41 -16.64 5.12
C MET A 375 6.73 -16.27 4.41
N ALA A 376 7.90 -16.49 5.03
CA ALA A 376 9.19 -16.29 4.39
C ALA A 376 9.38 -17.22 3.18
N ILE A 377 9.00 -18.49 3.29
CA ILE A 377 9.01 -19.43 2.14
C ILE A 377 8.09 -18.91 1.03
N LEU A 378 6.89 -18.43 1.36
CA LEU A 378 5.96 -17.89 0.38
C LEU A 378 6.54 -16.64 -0.31
N ALA A 379 7.23 -15.76 0.43
CA ALA A 379 7.95 -14.62 -0.15
C ALA A 379 9.08 -15.08 -1.10
N LEU A 380 9.84 -16.12 -0.73
CA LEU A 380 10.87 -16.70 -1.58
C LEU A 380 10.30 -17.32 -2.87
N VAL A 381 9.15 -18.00 -2.79
CA VAL A 381 8.43 -18.50 -3.97
C VAL A 381 8.09 -17.34 -4.92
N SER A 382 7.65 -16.20 -4.38
CA SER A 382 7.40 -15.02 -5.21
C SER A 382 8.67 -14.44 -5.84
N ALA A 383 9.83 -14.52 -5.15
CA ALA A 383 11.11 -14.08 -5.71
C ALA A 383 11.54 -14.93 -6.91
N VAL A 384 11.45 -16.26 -6.78
CA VAL A 384 11.70 -17.19 -7.90
C VAL A 384 10.72 -16.94 -9.04
N GLY A 385 9.42 -16.79 -8.72
CA GLY A 385 8.39 -16.48 -9.70
C GLY A 385 8.67 -15.20 -10.49
N ALA A 386 9.20 -14.16 -9.83
CA ALA A 386 9.51 -12.88 -10.48
C ALA A 386 10.54 -13.03 -11.62
N VAL A 387 11.54 -13.90 -11.45
CA VAL A 387 12.55 -14.17 -12.50
C VAL A 387 11.94 -14.93 -13.67
N LEU A 388 10.91 -15.74 -13.43
CA LEU A 388 10.23 -16.54 -14.46
C LEU A 388 9.20 -15.75 -15.28
N ILE A 389 8.88 -14.50 -14.91
CA ILE A 389 8.01 -13.64 -15.74
C ILE A 389 8.68 -13.45 -17.12
N PRO A 390 7.96 -13.60 -18.24
CA PRO A 390 8.50 -13.37 -19.56
C PRO A 390 9.09 -11.96 -19.72
N LYS A 391 10.22 -11.84 -20.41
CA LYS A 391 10.79 -10.50 -20.70
C LYS A 391 9.76 -9.62 -21.42
N PRO A 392 9.65 -8.33 -21.06
CA PRO A 392 8.83 -7.40 -21.81
C PRO A 392 9.29 -7.38 -23.27
N LYS A 393 8.34 -7.36 -24.20
CA LYS A 393 8.68 -7.13 -25.62
C LYS A 393 9.24 -5.72 -25.75
N GLU A 394 10.38 -5.57 -26.45
CA GLU A 394 10.89 -4.24 -26.80
C GLU A 394 9.79 -3.46 -27.51
N ARG A 395 9.30 -2.40 -26.88
CA ARG A 395 8.39 -1.46 -27.57
C ARG A 395 9.25 -0.69 -28.56
N LYS A 396 9.04 -0.93 -29.87
CA LYS A 396 9.64 -0.09 -30.91
C LYS A 396 9.35 1.38 -30.56
N ALA A 397 10.42 2.18 -30.44
CA ALA A 397 10.30 3.62 -30.25
C ALA A 397 9.40 4.18 -31.35
N ILE A 398 8.36 4.92 -30.98
CA ILE A 398 7.51 5.61 -31.95
C ILE A 398 8.40 6.70 -32.57
N PRO A 399 8.64 6.68 -33.89
CA PRO A 399 9.44 7.71 -34.55
C PRO A 399 8.78 9.07 -34.27
N GLY A 400 9.56 10.01 -33.67
CA GLY A 400 9.12 11.39 -33.44
C GLY A 400 8.87 11.80 -31.98
N GLN A 401 9.13 10.93 -30.98
CA GLN A 401 9.14 11.29 -29.55
C GLN A 401 10.60 11.25 -29.03
N ARG A 402 11.42 12.15 -29.46
CA ARG A 402 12.68 12.55 -28.80
C ARG A 402 12.56 13.96 -28.26
#